data_facc3bf7546c68bfa99d4bb4c066eeb5
#
_entry.id   facc3bf7546c68bfa99d4bb4c066eeb5
#
_cell.length_a   1.000
_cell.length_b   1.000
_cell.length_c   1.000
_cell.angle_alpha   90.00
_cell.angle_beta   90.00
_cell.angle_gamma   90.00
#
_symmetry.space_group_name_H-M   'P 1'
#
loop_
_entity.id
_entity.type
_entity.pdbx_description
1 polymer ?
#
loop_
_entity_poly.entity_id
_entity_poly.type
_entity_poly.pdbx_seq_one_letter_code
_entity_poly.pdbx_strand_id
1 'polypeptide(L)'
;MKGVIPTGKIVDWLGRMFRPPRAGLYDVSAYRDGTVGEKAALDAFALFSVVHLISGLIAGCEFRVFDNGKELHGAEWTALNVRPNRNQNAAAWKRELTARLLLSGESLCVELPDGQRILAESFSKTEDTLHGDLFTDVQRADAALSGQYRMADVLYLQSPVNARAAWLQQIMMQYERLMTSAAKRFQKAGGEKGILKVSAVAQGRAEFEEQFKKLQTEYFRSYFDSANAVLPLFDGYEYIPQSSGGSAGTYTNDLTSLKTLADEAVSRAAQVFGIPPSYIRGDAAGIRDSQAAMMTNCIRPLAAMISAELTGKLFTPQEAADGCCITVDTSCILHHDLIADSAGIDKLTGSGWTINEIRRALGTHASDDPECNVRFLTKNYGTIADALEGGEGNADTERLEHGVSGAV
;
A
#
# COMPACT_ATOMS: atom_id res chain seq x y z
N MET A 1 18.15 4.49 -32.17
CA MET A 1 17.16 5.51 -31.81
C MET A 1 16.53 5.08 -30.49
N LYS A 2 16.89 5.72 -29.38
CA LYS A 2 16.32 5.47 -28.07
C LYS A 2 15.03 6.29 -27.97
N GLY A 3 13.87 5.64 -28.02
CA GLY A 3 12.59 6.28 -27.83
C GLY A 3 12.42 6.74 -26.38
N VAL A 4 12.51 8.02 -26.14
CA VAL A 4 12.12 8.65 -24.88
C VAL A 4 10.62 8.49 -24.75
N ILE A 5 10.17 7.71 -23.77
CA ILE A 5 8.73 7.59 -23.44
C ILE A 5 8.30 8.94 -22.86
N PRO A 6 7.37 9.66 -23.49
CA PRO A 6 6.96 10.96 -22.98
C PRO A 6 6.26 10.77 -21.62
N THR A 7 6.75 11.49 -20.62
CA THR A 7 6.28 11.47 -19.23
C THR A 7 4.77 11.67 -19.08
N GLY A 8 4.12 12.33 -20.02
CA GLY A 8 2.66 12.49 -20.07
C GLY A 8 1.86 11.18 -20.18
N LYS A 9 2.43 10.13 -20.81
CA LYS A 9 1.73 8.85 -20.95
C LYS A 9 1.70 8.03 -19.65
N ILE A 10 2.70 8.20 -18.79
CA ILE A 10 2.76 7.51 -17.48
C ILE A 10 1.75 8.14 -16.52
N VAL A 11 1.63 9.46 -16.52
CA VAL A 11 0.64 10.19 -15.71
C VAL A 11 -0.78 9.89 -16.18
N ASP A 12 -1.02 9.81 -17.49
CA ASP A 12 -2.31 9.43 -18.08
C ASP A 12 -2.68 7.98 -17.76
N TRP A 13 -1.70 7.08 -17.76
CA TRP A 13 -1.90 5.68 -17.40
C TRP A 13 -2.21 5.51 -15.90
N LEU A 14 -1.50 6.21 -15.02
CA LEU A 14 -1.79 6.26 -13.59
C LEU A 14 -3.17 6.87 -13.32
N GLY A 15 -3.52 7.95 -14.01
CA GLY A 15 -4.84 8.58 -13.90
C GLY A 15 -6.00 7.69 -14.35
N ARG A 16 -5.76 6.79 -15.33
CA ARG A 16 -6.76 5.80 -15.77
C ARG A 16 -6.89 4.62 -14.82
N MET A 17 -5.79 4.21 -14.19
CA MET A 17 -5.79 3.10 -13.23
C MET A 17 -6.50 3.45 -11.93
N PHE A 18 -6.50 4.74 -11.56
CA PHE A 18 -7.03 5.24 -10.31
C PHE A 18 -8.16 6.27 -10.50
N ARG A 19 -8.97 6.17 -11.58
CA ARG A 19 -10.21 6.94 -11.64
C ARG A 19 -11.13 6.48 -10.50
N PRO A 20 -11.34 7.30 -9.46
CA PRO A 20 -12.30 6.96 -8.43
C PRO A 20 -13.70 6.99 -9.02
N PRO A 21 -14.62 6.15 -8.56
CA PRO A 21 -16.03 6.32 -8.85
C PRO A 21 -16.46 7.72 -8.41
N ARG A 22 -17.43 8.32 -9.08
CA ARG A 22 -17.92 9.70 -9.02
C ARG A 22 -18.17 10.35 -7.65
N ALA A 23 -17.78 9.77 -6.55
CA ALA A 23 -17.78 10.40 -5.24
C ALA A 23 -16.41 11.06 -4.98
N GLY A 24 -16.20 12.22 -5.49
CA GLY A 24 -15.43 13.39 -5.03
C GLY A 24 -14.12 13.29 -4.27
N LEU A 25 -13.50 12.12 -4.08
CA LEU A 25 -12.37 12.02 -3.16
C LEU A 25 -11.01 12.33 -3.80
N TYR A 26 -10.77 11.92 -5.05
CA TYR A 26 -9.48 12.13 -5.71
C TYR A 26 -9.65 12.18 -7.23
N ASP A 27 -10.09 13.33 -7.74
CA ASP A 27 -10.05 13.59 -9.18
C ASP A 27 -8.63 13.99 -9.58
N VAL A 28 -7.83 13.02 -10.00
CA VAL A 28 -6.46 13.24 -10.49
C VAL A 28 -6.46 14.10 -11.77
N SER A 29 -7.59 14.22 -12.47
CA SER A 29 -7.71 15.08 -13.64
C SER A 29 -7.59 16.57 -13.27
N ALA A 30 -8.04 16.95 -12.09
CA ALA A 30 -7.91 18.31 -11.58
C ALA A 30 -6.44 18.72 -11.30
N TYR A 31 -5.55 17.77 -11.06
CA TYR A 31 -4.09 18.02 -10.98
C TYR A 31 -3.49 18.35 -12.34
N ARG A 32 -4.06 17.80 -13.41
CA ARG A 32 -3.59 18.03 -14.79
C ARG A 32 -3.86 19.45 -15.27
N ASP A 33 -4.95 20.05 -14.81
CA ASP A 33 -5.39 21.38 -15.25
C ASP A 33 -4.87 22.53 -14.35
N GLY A 34 -4.00 22.21 -13.36
CA GLY A 34 -3.45 23.20 -12.44
C GLY A 34 -4.48 23.86 -11.51
N THR A 35 -5.72 23.34 -11.49
CA THR A 35 -6.83 23.90 -10.70
C THR A 35 -6.86 23.37 -9.26
N VAL A 36 -6.21 22.23 -9.01
CA VAL A 36 -6.05 21.67 -7.66
C VAL A 36 -4.73 22.16 -7.10
N GLY A 37 -4.79 22.98 -6.07
CA GLY A 37 -3.61 23.51 -5.43
C GLY A 37 -2.71 22.40 -4.84
N GLU A 38 -1.44 22.74 -4.59
CA GLU A 38 -0.41 21.86 -3.98
C GLU A 38 -0.88 21.07 -2.73
N LYS A 39 -1.99 21.49 -2.14
CA LYS A 39 -2.59 21.02 -0.90
C LYS A 39 -3.21 19.62 -1.01
N ALA A 40 -3.99 19.40 -2.07
CA ALA A 40 -4.63 18.10 -2.31
C ALA A 40 -3.61 17.04 -2.77
N ALA A 41 -2.41 17.47 -3.21
CA ALA A 41 -1.34 16.59 -3.65
C ALA A 41 -0.76 15.72 -2.52
N LEU A 42 -0.58 16.28 -1.33
CA LEU A 42 0.02 15.54 -0.21
C LEU A 42 -0.92 14.47 0.35
N ASP A 43 -2.21 14.83 0.48
CA ASP A 43 -3.23 13.91 1.01
C ASP A 43 -3.44 12.74 0.06
N ALA A 44 -3.52 13.05 -1.24
CA ALA A 44 -3.55 12.03 -2.28
C ALA A 44 -2.28 11.18 -2.27
N PHE A 45 -1.10 11.77 -2.06
CA PHE A 45 0.17 11.06 -2.01
C PHE A 45 0.23 10.07 -0.83
N ALA A 46 -0.17 10.50 0.38
CA ALA A 46 -0.14 9.65 1.56
C ALA A 46 -1.06 8.43 1.40
N LEU A 47 -2.30 8.64 0.98
CA LEU A 47 -3.24 7.56 0.72
C LEU A 47 -2.79 6.68 -0.45
N PHE A 48 -2.35 7.30 -1.53
CA PHE A 48 -1.85 6.60 -2.71
C PHE A 48 -0.68 5.68 -2.36
N SER A 49 0.28 6.15 -1.56
CA SER A 49 1.45 5.37 -1.16
C SER A 49 1.05 4.10 -0.40
N VAL A 50 0.10 4.23 0.54
CA VAL A 50 -0.40 3.09 1.33
C VAL A 50 -1.19 2.11 0.48
N VAL A 51 -2.12 2.61 -0.35
CA VAL A 51 -2.94 1.75 -1.23
C VAL A 51 -2.08 1.08 -2.28
N HIS A 52 -1.10 1.79 -2.85
CA HIS A 52 -0.16 1.23 -3.82
C HIS A 52 0.68 0.10 -3.22
N LEU A 53 1.14 0.28 -1.98
CA LEU A 53 1.88 -0.76 -1.26
C LEU A 53 1.01 -2.01 -1.06
N ILE A 54 -0.17 -1.89 -0.44
CA ILE A 54 -1.04 -3.03 -0.14
C ILE A 54 -1.48 -3.74 -1.43
N SER A 55 -1.95 -2.97 -2.41
CA SER A 55 -2.42 -3.54 -3.69
C SER A 55 -1.28 -4.18 -4.50
N GLY A 56 -0.06 -3.65 -4.38
CA GLY A 56 1.14 -4.23 -4.97
C GLY A 56 1.51 -5.57 -4.33
N LEU A 57 1.43 -5.68 -3.01
CA LEU A 57 1.69 -6.92 -2.28
C LEU A 57 0.68 -8.01 -2.66
N ILE A 58 -0.63 -7.70 -2.67
CA ILE A 58 -1.68 -8.66 -3.09
C ILE A 58 -1.53 -9.02 -4.57
N ALA A 59 -1.13 -8.09 -5.44
CA ALA A 59 -0.92 -8.38 -6.85
C ALA A 59 0.20 -9.39 -7.11
N GLY A 60 1.19 -9.48 -6.22
CA GLY A 60 2.26 -10.47 -6.25
C GLY A 60 1.85 -11.85 -5.71
N CYS A 61 0.73 -11.95 -4.99
CA CYS A 61 0.26 -13.20 -4.42
C CYS A 61 -0.31 -14.15 -5.48
N GLU A 62 -0.05 -15.43 -5.32
CA GLU A 62 -0.70 -16.47 -6.11
C GLU A 62 -2.08 -16.79 -5.53
N PHE A 63 -3.08 -16.91 -6.39
CA PHE A 63 -4.42 -17.37 -6.04
C PHE A 63 -4.49 -18.86 -6.36
N ARG A 64 -4.26 -19.70 -5.36
CA ARG A 64 -4.21 -21.15 -5.49
C ARG A 64 -5.61 -21.72 -5.51
N VAL A 65 -5.85 -22.61 -6.45
CA VAL A 65 -7.13 -23.32 -6.63
C VAL A 65 -6.96 -24.74 -6.13
N PHE A 66 -7.85 -25.18 -5.27
CA PHE A 66 -7.86 -26.55 -4.75
C PHE A 66 -9.14 -27.27 -5.15
N ASP A 67 -8.99 -28.52 -5.56
CA ASP A 67 -10.08 -29.46 -5.81
C ASP A 67 -9.85 -30.69 -4.93
N ASN A 68 -10.79 -30.99 -4.05
CA ASN A 68 -10.69 -32.09 -3.08
C ASN A 68 -9.34 -32.10 -2.32
N GLY A 69 -8.90 -30.89 -1.92
CA GLY A 69 -7.63 -30.69 -1.19
C GLY A 69 -6.36 -30.83 -2.03
N LYS A 70 -6.47 -31.04 -3.34
CA LYS A 70 -5.33 -31.07 -4.25
C LYS A 70 -5.25 -29.77 -5.03
N GLU A 71 -4.06 -29.21 -5.15
CA GLU A 71 -3.82 -28.02 -5.93
C GLU A 71 -4.00 -28.29 -7.42
N LEU A 72 -4.80 -27.44 -8.10
CA LEU A 72 -5.18 -27.60 -9.49
C LEU A 72 -4.77 -26.37 -10.31
N HIS A 73 -3.98 -26.60 -11.36
CA HIS A 73 -3.61 -25.56 -12.34
C HIS A 73 -4.49 -25.69 -13.59
N GLY A 74 -5.77 -25.34 -13.47
CA GLY A 74 -6.77 -25.39 -14.54
C GLY A 74 -7.11 -24.02 -15.13
N ALA A 75 -8.29 -23.94 -15.74
CA ALA A 75 -8.80 -22.72 -16.37
C ALA A 75 -8.98 -21.59 -15.34
N GLU A 76 -9.50 -21.91 -14.14
CA GLU A 76 -9.69 -20.95 -13.05
C GLU A 76 -8.35 -20.39 -12.55
N TRP A 77 -7.37 -21.25 -12.33
CA TRP A 77 -6.03 -20.80 -11.95
C TRP A 77 -5.44 -19.87 -13.00
N THR A 78 -5.59 -20.20 -14.29
CA THR A 78 -5.10 -19.36 -15.40
C THR A 78 -5.83 -18.01 -15.43
N ALA A 79 -7.14 -17.99 -15.25
CA ALA A 79 -7.94 -16.77 -15.20
C ALA A 79 -7.54 -15.88 -14.03
N LEU A 80 -7.20 -16.45 -12.87
CA LEU A 80 -6.81 -15.67 -11.68
C LEU A 80 -5.35 -15.25 -11.65
N ASN A 81 -4.42 -16.04 -12.25
CA ASN A 81 -2.98 -15.79 -12.08
C ASN A 81 -2.27 -15.38 -13.37
N VAL A 82 -2.87 -15.55 -14.53
CA VAL A 82 -2.24 -15.20 -15.81
C VAL A 82 -3.01 -14.07 -16.50
N ARG A 83 -4.25 -14.29 -16.88
CA ARG A 83 -5.02 -13.33 -17.68
C ARG A 83 -6.52 -13.39 -17.40
N PRO A 84 -7.03 -12.53 -16.53
CA PRO A 84 -8.47 -12.49 -16.20
C PRO A 84 -9.33 -11.88 -17.32
N ASN A 85 -8.77 -11.02 -18.16
CA ASN A 85 -9.47 -10.44 -19.31
C ASN A 85 -8.49 -10.04 -20.43
N ARG A 86 -9.02 -9.64 -21.59
CA ARG A 86 -8.21 -9.30 -22.78
C ARG A 86 -7.28 -8.10 -22.58
N ASN A 87 -7.65 -7.18 -21.69
CA ASN A 87 -6.97 -5.90 -21.52
C ASN A 87 -6.00 -5.86 -20.34
N GLN A 88 -6.08 -6.83 -19.43
CA GLN A 88 -5.28 -6.85 -18.20
C GLN A 88 -4.64 -8.21 -17.96
N ASN A 89 -3.40 -8.18 -17.47
CA ASN A 89 -2.82 -9.36 -16.83
C ASN A 89 -3.31 -9.50 -15.39
N ALA A 90 -3.07 -10.65 -14.78
CA ALA A 90 -3.54 -10.94 -13.43
C ALA A 90 -3.00 -9.96 -12.37
N ALA A 91 -1.73 -9.56 -12.46
CA ALA A 91 -1.15 -8.61 -11.51
C ALA A 91 -1.84 -7.23 -11.56
N ALA A 92 -2.12 -6.72 -12.76
CA ALA A 92 -2.84 -5.47 -12.94
C ALA A 92 -4.30 -5.57 -12.42
N TRP A 93 -4.97 -6.67 -12.71
CA TRP A 93 -6.33 -6.92 -12.25
C TRP A 93 -6.42 -7.05 -10.72
N LYS A 94 -5.56 -7.86 -10.09
CA LYS A 94 -5.48 -8.01 -8.63
C LYS A 94 -5.19 -6.68 -7.94
N ARG A 95 -4.25 -5.90 -8.50
CA ARG A 95 -3.93 -4.56 -8.00
C ARG A 95 -5.13 -3.64 -8.04
N GLU A 96 -5.84 -3.61 -9.17
CA GLU A 96 -7.02 -2.77 -9.34
C GLU A 96 -8.16 -3.21 -8.42
N LEU A 97 -8.46 -4.52 -8.32
CA LEU A 97 -9.44 -5.09 -7.40
C LEU A 97 -9.20 -4.60 -5.96
N THR A 98 -7.96 -4.77 -5.50
CA THR A 98 -7.55 -4.38 -4.14
C THR A 98 -7.58 -2.87 -3.95
N ALA A 99 -7.08 -2.09 -4.90
CA ALA A 99 -7.07 -0.63 -4.80
C ALA A 99 -8.49 -0.06 -4.72
N ARG A 100 -9.43 -0.56 -5.52
CA ARG A 100 -10.85 -0.16 -5.46
C ARG A 100 -11.45 -0.48 -4.10
N LEU A 101 -11.23 -1.70 -3.60
CA LEU A 101 -11.71 -2.10 -2.27
C LEU A 101 -11.20 -1.20 -1.16
N LEU A 102 -9.92 -0.82 -1.21
CA LEU A 102 -9.32 0.05 -0.18
C LEU A 102 -9.78 1.50 -0.28
N LEU A 103 -9.96 2.02 -1.50
CA LEU A 103 -10.34 3.41 -1.75
C LEU A 103 -11.84 3.65 -1.61
N SER A 104 -12.64 2.80 -2.24
CA SER A 104 -14.11 2.96 -2.28
C SER A 104 -14.83 2.20 -1.18
N GLY A 105 -14.13 1.30 -0.47
CA GLY A 105 -14.73 0.38 0.50
C GLY A 105 -15.40 -0.82 -0.15
N GLU A 106 -15.48 -0.87 -1.48
CA GLU A 106 -16.11 -1.93 -2.24
C GLU A 106 -15.45 -2.14 -3.60
N SER A 107 -15.56 -3.33 -4.14
CA SER A 107 -15.08 -3.66 -5.49
C SER A 107 -15.99 -4.70 -6.12
N LEU A 108 -16.50 -4.40 -7.31
CA LEU A 108 -17.39 -5.26 -8.08
C LEU A 108 -16.65 -5.79 -9.32
N CYS A 109 -16.67 -7.10 -9.48
CA CYS A 109 -16.21 -7.77 -10.69
C CYS A 109 -17.34 -8.59 -11.30
N VAL A 110 -17.60 -8.36 -12.59
CA VAL A 110 -18.58 -9.10 -13.37
C VAL A 110 -17.83 -10.09 -14.26
N GLU A 111 -18.28 -11.33 -14.28
CA GLU A 111 -17.82 -12.32 -15.23
C GLU A 111 -18.73 -12.29 -16.48
N LEU A 112 -18.11 -12.11 -17.64
CA LEU A 112 -18.80 -12.14 -18.92
C LEU A 112 -19.03 -13.58 -19.39
N PRO A 113 -19.98 -13.83 -20.32
CA PRO A 113 -20.25 -15.18 -20.83
C PRO A 113 -19.06 -15.88 -21.50
N ASP A 114 -18.03 -15.11 -21.89
CA ASP A 114 -16.79 -15.62 -22.46
C ASP A 114 -15.69 -15.87 -21.39
N GLY A 115 -16.05 -15.81 -20.09
CA GLY A 115 -15.17 -16.05 -18.97
C GLY A 115 -14.25 -14.87 -18.61
N GLN A 116 -14.42 -13.71 -19.23
CA GLN A 116 -13.63 -12.53 -18.87
C GLN A 116 -14.14 -11.88 -17.58
N ARG A 117 -13.22 -11.54 -16.68
CA ARG A 117 -13.50 -10.89 -15.39
C ARG A 117 -13.22 -9.41 -15.49
N ILE A 118 -14.29 -8.61 -15.49
CA ILE A 118 -14.25 -7.16 -15.66
C ILE A 118 -14.54 -6.47 -14.35
N LEU A 119 -13.61 -5.65 -13.88
CA LEU A 119 -13.81 -4.81 -12.71
C LEU A 119 -14.65 -3.58 -13.10
N ALA A 120 -15.73 -3.36 -12.38
CA ALA A 120 -16.58 -2.18 -12.57
C ALA A 120 -15.89 -0.91 -12.06
N GLU A 121 -16.02 0.18 -12.80
CA GLU A 121 -15.60 1.52 -12.33
C GLU A 121 -16.70 2.23 -11.54
N SER A 122 -17.93 2.01 -11.95
CA SER A 122 -19.12 2.50 -11.24
C SER A 122 -20.27 1.53 -11.43
N PHE A 123 -21.15 1.48 -10.45
CA PHE A 123 -22.36 0.69 -10.46
C PHE A 123 -23.40 1.28 -9.51
N SER A 124 -24.66 0.91 -9.69
CA SER A 124 -25.74 1.18 -8.74
C SER A 124 -26.09 -0.11 -8.02
N LYS A 125 -26.17 -0.07 -6.69
CA LYS A 125 -26.51 -1.20 -5.84
C LYS A 125 -27.88 -0.98 -5.22
N THR A 126 -28.79 -1.95 -5.39
CA THR A 126 -30.08 -2.01 -4.71
C THR A 126 -30.05 -3.16 -3.71
N GLU A 127 -30.22 -2.86 -2.45
CA GLU A 127 -30.19 -3.86 -1.38
C GLU A 127 -31.50 -4.68 -1.36
N ASP A 128 -31.36 -5.99 -1.41
CA ASP A 128 -32.47 -6.95 -1.24
C ASP A 128 -32.03 -8.09 -0.32
N THR A 129 -32.41 -7.98 0.94
CA THR A 129 -32.04 -8.94 1.98
C THR A 129 -32.57 -10.36 1.73
N LEU A 130 -33.67 -10.52 0.99
CA LEU A 130 -34.32 -11.81 0.79
C LEU A 130 -33.81 -12.54 -0.45
N HIS A 131 -33.49 -11.82 -1.53
CA HIS A 131 -33.15 -12.43 -2.81
C HIS A 131 -31.70 -12.12 -3.23
N GLY A 132 -30.95 -11.40 -2.39
CA GLY A 132 -29.60 -10.91 -2.68
C GLY A 132 -29.60 -9.59 -3.44
N ASP A 133 -28.60 -8.79 -3.19
CA ASP A 133 -28.45 -7.47 -3.77
C ASP A 133 -28.41 -7.48 -5.29
N LEU A 134 -28.91 -6.41 -5.90
CA LEU A 134 -28.99 -6.24 -7.35
C LEU A 134 -28.05 -5.10 -7.78
N PHE A 135 -27.22 -5.36 -8.78
CA PHE A 135 -26.29 -4.40 -9.35
C PHE A 135 -26.75 -4.01 -10.75
N THR A 136 -26.86 -2.69 -10.99
CA THR A 136 -27.28 -2.09 -12.26
C THR A 136 -26.30 -0.98 -12.65
N ASP A 137 -26.43 -0.46 -13.87
CA ASP A 137 -25.60 0.65 -14.38
C ASP A 137 -24.09 0.40 -14.25
N VAL A 138 -23.70 -0.85 -14.44
CA VAL A 138 -22.28 -1.26 -14.33
C VAL A 138 -21.51 -0.67 -15.51
N GLN A 139 -20.48 0.12 -15.21
CA GLN A 139 -19.66 0.80 -16.22
C GLN A 139 -18.18 0.45 -16.05
N ARG A 140 -17.49 0.34 -17.17
CA ARG A 140 -16.04 0.20 -17.26
C ARG A 140 -15.51 1.11 -18.37
N ALA A 141 -14.74 2.15 -18.04
CA ALA A 141 -14.33 3.21 -18.96
C ALA A 141 -15.56 3.83 -19.66
N ASP A 142 -15.60 3.76 -20.98
CA ASP A 142 -16.70 4.21 -21.86
C ASP A 142 -17.71 3.10 -22.20
N ALA A 143 -17.48 1.87 -21.74
CA ALA A 143 -18.37 0.74 -21.95
C ALA A 143 -19.34 0.58 -20.78
N ALA A 144 -20.65 0.61 -21.08
CA ALA A 144 -21.69 0.18 -20.16
C ALA A 144 -21.92 -1.34 -20.34
N LEU A 145 -21.79 -2.09 -19.24
CA LEU A 145 -22.17 -3.48 -19.21
C LEU A 145 -23.69 -3.56 -19.07
N SER A 146 -24.36 -3.85 -20.19
CA SER A 146 -25.83 -3.94 -20.23
C SER A 146 -26.28 -5.20 -19.48
N GLY A 147 -27.09 -5.00 -18.45
CA GLY A 147 -27.67 -6.09 -17.67
C GLY A 147 -27.95 -5.70 -16.23
N GLN A 148 -28.66 -6.58 -15.57
CA GLN A 148 -28.85 -6.57 -14.11
C GLN A 148 -28.12 -7.81 -13.58
N TYR A 149 -27.27 -7.60 -12.60
CA TYR A 149 -26.46 -8.65 -12.02
C TYR A 149 -26.88 -8.88 -10.58
N ARG A 150 -27.20 -10.11 -10.23
CA ARG A 150 -27.50 -10.47 -8.85
C ARG A 150 -26.21 -10.71 -8.07
N MET A 151 -26.30 -10.61 -6.76
CA MET A 151 -25.18 -10.91 -5.86
C MET A 151 -24.57 -12.30 -6.12
N ALA A 152 -25.36 -13.27 -6.54
CA ALA A 152 -24.88 -14.62 -6.89
C ALA A 152 -23.98 -14.65 -8.15
N ASP A 153 -24.19 -13.72 -9.09
CA ASP A 153 -23.57 -13.74 -10.41
C ASP A 153 -22.31 -12.87 -10.50
N VAL A 154 -21.94 -12.21 -9.43
CA VAL A 154 -20.81 -11.25 -9.39
C VAL A 154 -19.87 -11.55 -8.23
N LEU A 155 -18.61 -11.19 -8.39
CA LEU A 155 -17.66 -11.13 -7.28
C LEU A 155 -17.76 -9.73 -6.68
N TYR A 156 -18.33 -9.64 -5.48
CA TYR A 156 -18.49 -8.37 -4.77
C TYR A 156 -17.78 -8.39 -3.44
N LEU A 157 -16.68 -7.66 -3.38
CA LEU A 157 -15.91 -7.46 -2.16
C LEU A 157 -16.38 -6.19 -1.47
N GLN A 158 -16.67 -6.27 -0.19
CA GLN A 158 -17.03 -5.13 0.65
C GLN A 158 -16.12 -5.08 1.87
N SER A 159 -15.50 -3.94 2.08
CA SER A 159 -14.71 -3.72 3.29
C SER A 159 -15.64 -3.63 4.50
N PRO A 160 -15.37 -4.38 5.59
CA PRO A 160 -16.21 -4.32 6.80
C PRO A 160 -16.21 -2.93 7.45
N VAL A 161 -15.40 -2.00 6.98
CA VAL A 161 -15.28 -0.66 7.53
C VAL A 161 -15.43 0.37 6.42
N ASN A 162 -16.65 0.53 5.91
CA ASN A 162 -16.99 1.60 4.94
C ASN A 162 -16.68 3.01 5.48
N ALA A 163 -16.59 3.16 6.81
CA ALA A 163 -16.21 4.41 7.47
C ALA A 163 -14.72 4.75 7.36
N ARG A 164 -13.84 3.81 6.95
CA ARG A 164 -12.38 4.08 6.90
C ARG A 164 -12.05 5.20 5.92
N ALA A 165 -12.64 5.19 4.73
CA ALA A 165 -12.40 6.22 3.73
C ALA A 165 -12.86 7.60 4.21
N ALA A 166 -14.05 7.70 4.80
CA ALA A 166 -14.58 8.96 5.36
C ALA A 166 -13.75 9.46 6.54
N TRP A 167 -13.35 8.56 7.43
CA TRP A 167 -12.48 8.88 8.56
C TRP A 167 -11.11 9.37 8.12
N LEU A 168 -10.52 8.67 7.17
CA LEU A 168 -9.24 9.04 6.60
C LEU A 168 -9.32 10.41 5.93
N GLN A 169 -10.39 10.68 5.19
CA GLN A 169 -10.63 11.99 4.58
C GLN A 169 -10.69 13.12 5.61
N GLN A 170 -11.38 12.92 6.74
CA GLN A 170 -11.43 13.93 7.81
C GLN A 170 -10.06 14.19 8.44
N ILE A 171 -9.29 13.12 8.69
CA ILE A 171 -7.94 13.25 9.23
C ILE A 171 -7.05 14.00 8.23
N MET A 172 -7.08 13.63 6.96
CA MET A 172 -6.28 14.26 5.92
C MET A 172 -6.62 15.74 5.77
N MET A 173 -7.89 16.15 5.79
CA MET A 173 -8.29 17.56 5.77
C MET A 173 -7.72 18.37 6.95
N GLN A 174 -7.55 17.75 8.13
CA GLN A 174 -6.91 18.42 9.26
C GLN A 174 -5.42 18.64 9.02
N TYR A 175 -4.71 17.63 8.51
CA TYR A 175 -3.29 17.77 8.14
C TYR A 175 -3.09 18.81 7.03
N GLU A 176 -3.97 18.88 6.05
CA GLU A 176 -3.96 19.88 4.99
C GLU A 176 -4.01 21.32 5.59
N ARG A 177 -4.92 21.56 6.52
CA ARG A 177 -5.02 22.87 7.20
C ARG A 177 -3.74 23.22 7.96
N LEU A 178 -3.16 22.25 8.66
CA LEU A 178 -1.91 22.44 9.40
C LEU A 178 -0.74 22.73 8.45
N MET A 179 -0.60 21.97 7.39
CA MET A 179 0.43 22.16 6.36
C MET A 179 0.31 23.52 5.67
N THR A 180 -0.92 23.91 5.32
CA THR A 180 -1.18 25.24 4.76
C THR A 180 -0.77 26.36 5.71
N SER A 181 -1.07 26.21 6.98
CA SER A 181 -0.70 27.21 8.00
C SER A 181 0.82 27.27 8.20
N ALA A 182 1.50 26.12 8.16
CA ALA A 182 2.95 26.04 8.26
C ALA A 182 3.63 26.63 7.00
N ALA A 183 3.13 26.31 5.80
CA ALA A 183 3.63 26.87 4.55
C ALA A 183 3.46 28.39 4.49
N LYS A 184 2.30 28.91 4.91
CA LYS A 184 2.08 30.37 5.00
C LYS A 184 3.01 31.04 5.99
N ARG A 185 3.31 30.40 7.13
CA ARG A 185 4.31 30.92 8.10
C ARG A 185 5.69 30.94 7.48
N PHE A 186 6.08 29.84 6.81
CA PHE A 186 7.35 29.75 6.11
C PHE A 186 7.51 30.85 5.04
N GLN A 187 6.48 31.03 4.18
CA GLN A 187 6.47 32.10 3.17
C GLN A 187 6.55 33.50 3.79
N LYS A 188 5.85 33.73 4.91
CA LYS A 188 5.91 35.00 5.64
C LYS A 188 7.25 35.22 6.32
N ALA A 189 7.89 34.16 6.83
CA ALA A 189 9.19 34.23 7.47
C ALA A 189 10.33 34.46 6.47
N GLY A 190 10.19 33.91 5.24
CA GLY A 190 11.14 34.10 4.14
C GLY A 190 11.02 35.44 3.41
N GLY A 191 9.95 36.19 3.65
CA GLY A 191 9.78 37.52 3.05
C GLY A 191 10.60 38.57 3.76
N GLU A 192 11.43 39.32 3.04
CA GLU A 192 12.10 40.48 3.53
C GLU A 192 11.09 41.59 3.88
N LYS A 193 11.07 41.99 5.10
CA LYS A 193 10.21 43.08 5.59
C LYS A 193 11.07 44.25 5.99
N GLY A 194 10.58 45.44 5.72
CA GLY A 194 11.25 46.64 6.12
C GLY A 194 10.24 47.74 6.45
N ILE A 195 10.70 48.74 7.17
CA ILE A 195 9.95 49.93 7.48
C ILE A 195 10.48 51.02 6.56
N LEU A 196 9.61 51.60 5.75
CA LEU A 196 9.94 52.81 5.00
C LEU A 196 9.56 54.01 5.84
N LYS A 197 10.55 54.75 6.31
CA LYS A 197 10.33 56.03 6.97
C LYS A 197 10.27 57.10 5.90
N VAL A 198 9.29 57.98 6.00
CA VAL A 198 9.14 59.14 5.14
C VAL A 198 9.13 60.37 5.98
N SER A 199 9.98 61.34 5.65
CA SER A 199 10.05 62.59 6.39
C SER A 199 8.79 63.45 6.13
N ALA A 200 8.39 64.25 7.13
CA ALA A 200 7.25 65.16 7.00
C ALA A 200 7.42 66.16 5.86
N VAL A 201 8.66 66.56 5.55
CA VAL A 201 8.98 67.46 4.43
C VAL A 201 8.74 66.77 3.08
N ALA A 202 9.04 65.47 2.96
CA ALA A 202 8.77 64.70 1.75
C ALA A 202 7.25 64.50 1.53
N GLN A 203 6.49 64.26 2.60
CA GLN A 203 5.03 64.12 2.55
C GLN A 203 4.30 65.41 2.11
N GLY A 204 4.88 66.59 2.36
CA GLY A 204 4.33 67.87 1.96
C GLY A 204 4.58 68.24 0.49
N ARG A 205 5.34 67.47 -0.28
CA ARG A 205 5.61 67.77 -1.70
C ARG A 205 4.41 67.40 -2.60
N ALA A 206 4.14 68.21 -3.59
CA ALA A 206 2.99 68.00 -4.52
C ALA A 206 3.10 66.66 -5.29
N GLU A 207 4.31 66.16 -5.50
CA GLU A 207 4.58 64.88 -6.25
C GLU A 207 4.69 63.67 -5.33
N PHE A 208 4.40 63.81 -4.03
CA PHE A 208 4.58 62.73 -3.07
C PHE A 208 3.82 61.45 -3.38
N GLU A 209 2.54 61.57 -3.73
CA GLU A 209 1.70 60.40 -4.00
C GLU A 209 2.17 59.65 -5.24
N GLU A 210 2.61 60.34 -6.27
CA GLU A 210 3.08 59.71 -7.51
C GLU A 210 4.42 59.03 -7.28
N GLN A 211 5.35 59.67 -6.60
CA GLN A 211 6.66 59.12 -6.23
C GLN A 211 6.51 57.92 -5.31
N PHE A 212 5.64 57.98 -4.32
CA PHE A 212 5.35 56.90 -3.40
C PHE A 212 4.74 55.68 -4.10
N LYS A 213 3.76 55.92 -4.98
CA LYS A 213 3.15 54.86 -5.79
C LYS A 213 4.19 54.18 -6.69
N LYS A 214 5.03 54.97 -7.35
CA LYS A 214 6.08 54.48 -8.23
C LYS A 214 7.13 53.68 -7.47
N LEU A 215 7.51 54.15 -6.29
CA LEU A 215 8.43 53.43 -5.37
C LEU A 215 7.85 52.06 -4.97
N GLN A 216 6.57 52.02 -4.61
CA GLN A 216 5.91 50.80 -4.14
C GLN A 216 5.66 49.80 -5.26
N THR A 217 5.24 50.24 -6.44
CA THR A 217 4.81 49.31 -7.54
C THR A 217 5.95 48.86 -8.43
N GLU A 218 6.95 49.70 -8.65
CA GLU A 218 8.05 49.43 -9.58
C GLU A 218 9.37 49.09 -8.86
N TYR A 219 9.83 50.02 -7.97
CA TYR A 219 11.18 49.87 -7.41
C TYR A 219 11.26 48.80 -6.32
N PHE A 220 10.34 48.74 -5.37
CA PHE A 220 10.32 47.70 -4.36
C PHE A 220 10.09 46.32 -4.96
N ARG A 221 9.18 46.21 -5.93
CA ARG A 221 8.92 44.93 -6.60
C ARG A 221 10.16 44.44 -7.33
N SER A 222 10.80 45.30 -8.12
CA SER A 222 12.04 44.95 -8.82
C SER A 222 13.18 44.60 -7.87
N TYR A 223 13.27 45.28 -6.74
CA TYR A 223 14.28 45.03 -5.72
C TYR A 223 14.13 43.67 -5.06
N PHE A 224 12.91 43.28 -4.69
CA PHE A 224 12.65 41.99 -4.03
C PHE A 224 12.58 40.79 -4.98
N ASP A 225 12.26 41.04 -6.25
CA ASP A 225 12.20 39.97 -7.26
C ASP A 225 13.60 39.62 -7.86
N SER A 226 14.59 40.47 -7.66
CA SER A 226 15.95 40.32 -8.26
C SER A 226 16.99 39.97 -7.23
N ALA A 227 17.84 38.97 -7.52
CA ALA A 227 18.93 38.57 -6.65
C ALA A 227 20.03 39.65 -6.49
N ASN A 228 20.17 40.54 -7.46
CA ASN A 228 21.13 41.65 -7.49
C ASN A 228 20.40 42.91 -7.95
N ALA A 229 19.85 43.67 -7.02
CA ALA A 229 19.16 44.92 -7.33
C ALA A 229 19.60 46.04 -6.41
N VAL A 230 19.55 47.28 -6.93
CA VAL A 230 19.77 48.50 -6.14
C VAL A 230 18.43 49.20 -5.98
N LEU A 231 18.04 49.52 -4.73
CA LEU A 231 16.84 50.25 -4.42
C LEU A 231 17.12 51.74 -4.51
N PRO A 232 16.66 52.50 -5.50
CA PRO A 232 16.77 53.93 -5.52
C PRO A 232 15.81 54.54 -4.52
N LEU A 233 16.28 55.31 -3.59
CA LEU A 233 15.48 56.05 -2.63
C LEU A 233 15.53 57.57 -2.96
N PHE A 234 14.39 58.22 -2.84
CA PHE A 234 14.28 59.68 -3.01
C PHE A 234 14.69 60.39 -1.70
N ASP A 235 15.05 61.64 -1.81
CA ASP A 235 15.42 62.46 -0.63
C ASP A 235 14.24 62.53 0.36
N GLY A 236 14.53 62.19 1.62
CA GLY A 236 13.54 62.09 2.69
C GLY A 236 12.88 60.76 2.90
N TYR A 237 13.31 59.68 2.15
CA TYR A 237 12.90 58.31 2.34
C TYR A 237 14.06 57.50 2.91
N GLU A 238 13.80 56.77 3.97
CA GLU A 238 14.77 55.86 4.60
C GLU A 238 14.15 54.46 4.69
N TYR A 239 14.75 53.47 4.03
CA TYR A 239 14.35 52.09 4.18
C TYR A 239 15.18 51.39 5.25
N ILE A 240 14.53 50.92 6.28
CA ILE A 240 15.14 50.15 7.35
C ILE A 240 14.71 48.72 7.17
N PRO A 241 15.60 47.82 6.70
CA PRO A 241 15.29 46.42 6.66
C PRO A 241 15.01 45.92 8.06
N GLN A 242 13.81 45.44 8.30
CA GLN A 242 13.47 44.71 9.49
C GLN A 242 13.91 43.29 9.23
N SER A 243 15.16 42.94 9.58
CA SER A 243 15.51 41.54 9.68
C SER A 243 14.48 40.96 10.64
N SER A 244 13.52 40.20 10.11
CA SER A 244 12.71 39.31 10.92
C SER A 244 13.75 38.52 11.69
N GLY A 245 13.87 38.76 12.98
CA GLY A 245 14.88 38.16 13.86
C GLY A 245 14.74 36.64 14.01
N GLY A 246 14.37 35.98 12.93
CA GLY A 246 14.45 34.55 12.73
C GLY A 246 15.89 34.22 12.39
N SER A 247 16.69 33.88 13.40
CA SER A 247 17.95 33.17 13.21
C SER A 247 17.77 32.10 12.17
N ALA A 248 18.81 31.73 11.42
CA ALA A 248 18.81 30.59 10.48
C ALA A 248 18.14 29.33 11.07
N GLY A 249 18.13 29.20 12.41
CA GLY A 249 17.41 28.16 13.14
C GLY A 249 15.86 28.18 12.99
N THR A 250 15.24 29.35 12.75
CA THR A 250 13.77 29.42 12.59
C THR A 250 13.31 28.81 11.25
N TYR A 251 14.04 29.07 10.17
CA TYR A 251 13.76 28.48 8.85
C TYR A 251 13.96 26.97 8.86
N THR A 252 15.02 26.49 9.49
CA THR A 252 15.30 25.06 9.64
C THR A 252 14.21 24.37 10.44
N ASN A 253 13.72 25.00 11.53
CA ASN A 253 12.64 24.48 12.34
C ASN A 253 11.31 24.42 11.57
N ASP A 254 10.99 25.41 10.74
CA ASP A 254 9.76 25.42 9.94
C ASP A 254 9.79 24.35 8.86
N LEU A 255 10.92 24.14 8.17
CA LEU A 255 11.10 23.06 7.20
C LEU A 255 11.03 21.69 7.88
N THR A 256 11.64 21.53 9.04
CA THR A 256 11.57 20.30 9.83
C THR A 256 10.13 20.02 10.27
N SER A 257 9.39 21.04 10.67
CA SER A 257 7.98 20.93 11.06
C SER A 257 7.10 20.50 9.86
N LEU A 258 7.33 21.04 8.67
CA LEU A 258 6.63 20.64 7.46
C LEU A 258 6.90 19.16 7.10
N LYS A 259 8.17 18.75 7.15
CA LYS A 259 8.54 17.34 6.93
C LYS A 259 7.88 16.42 7.95
N THR A 260 7.92 16.78 9.23
CA THR A 260 7.31 15.99 10.31
C THR A 260 5.80 15.84 10.10
N LEU A 261 5.09 16.89 9.69
CA LEU A 261 3.67 16.83 9.38
C LEU A 261 3.37 15.93 8.19
N ALA A 262 4.20 15.96 7.14
CA ALA A 262 4.04 15.06 5.99
C ALA A 262 4.26 13.60 6.39
N ASP A 263 5.30 13.30 7.13
CA ASP A 263 5.61 11.95 7.63
C ASP A 263 4.52 11.45 8.58
N GLU A 264 3.93 12.32 9.39
CA GLU A 264 2.83 12.01 10.29
C GLU A 264 1.55 11.70 9.49
N ALA A 265 1.23 12.45 8.44
CA ALA A 265 0.08 12.19 7.59
C ALA A 265 0.16 10.79 6.94
N VAL A 266 1.32 10.42 6.39
CA VAL A 266 1.57 9.09 5.84
C VAL A 266 1.45 8.01 6.93
N SER A 267 1.99 8.27 8.12
CA SER A 267 1.94 7.35 9.25
C SER A 267 0.51 7.11 9.73
N ARG A 268 -0.33 8.14 9.77
CA ARG A 268 -1.75 8.01 10.13
C ARG A 268 -2.54 7.27 9.05
N ALA A 269 -2.30 7.57 7.77
CA ALA A 269 -2.89 6.81 6.69
C ALA A 269 -2.56 5.31 6.81
N ALA A 270 -1.31 4.97 7.08
CA ALA A 270 -0.87 3.60 7.30
C ALA A 270 -1.59 2.90 8.45
N GLN A 271 -1.71 3.59 9.59
CA GLN A 271 -2.39 3.04 10.78
C GLN A 271 -3.86 2.68 10.52
N VAL A 272 -4.58 3.47 9.70
CA VAL A 272 -5.97 3.17 9.33
C VAL A 272 -6.11 1.83 8.62
N PHE A 273 -5.09 1.44 7.84
CA PHE A 273 -5.04 0.14 7.17
C PHE A 273 -4.33 -0.96 7.95
N GLY A 274 -3.92 -0.68 9.20
CA GLY A 274 -3.22 -1.66 10.05
C GLY A 274 -1.75 -1.87 9.70
N ILE A 275 -1.14 -0.92 8.98
CA ILE A 275 0.28 -0.97 8.64
C ILE A 275 1.09 -0.21 9.68
N PRO A 276 2.14 -0.80 10.26
CA PRO A 276 3.04 -0.09 11.16
C PRO A 276 3.73 1.08 10.43
N PRO A 277 3.76 2.29 11.01
CA PRO A 277 4.40 3.44 10.41
C PRO A 277 5.89 3.25 10.11
N SER A 278 6.60 2.47 10.91
CA SER A 278 8.00 2.11 10.72
C SER A 278 8.24 1.39 9.38
N TYR A 279 7.30 0.54 8.97
CA TYR A 279 7.37 -0.17 7.70
C TYR A 279 7.31 0.78 6.49
N ILE A 280 6.38 1.76 6.52
CA ILE A 280 6.24 2.73 5.42
C ILE A 280 7.41 3.72 5.39
N ARG A 281 7.91 4.13 6.54
CA ARG A 281 9.08 5.04 6.62
C ARG A 281 10.38 4.36 6.21
N GLY A 282 10.40 3.02 6.14
CA GLY A 282 11.60 2.27 5.80
C GLY A 282 12.64 2.25 6.93
N ASP A 283 12.19 2.32 8.18
CA ASP A 283 13.07 2.22 9.34
C ASP A 283 13.71 0.82 9.36
N ALA A 284 15.04 0.76 9.25
CA ALA A 284 15.76 -0.52 9.18
C ALA A 284 15.66 -1.33 10.49
N ALA A 285 15.59 -0.61 11.63
CA ALA A 285 15.43 -1.24 12.93
C ALA A 285 14.01 -1.80 13.08
N GLY A 286 13.89 -3.12 13.37
CA GLY A 286 12.60 -3.76 13.59
C GLY A 286 11.75 -3.99 12.33
N ILE A 287 12.35 -3.99 11.14
CA ILE A 287 11.64 -4.18 9.88
C ILE A 287 10.93 -5.54 9.82
N ARG A 288 11.51 -6.59 10.37
CA ARG A 288 10.90 -7.94 10.43
C ARG A 288 9.64 -7.94 11.30
N ASP A 289 9.67 -7.30 12.46
CA ASP A 289 8.52 -7.19 13.37
C ASP A 289 7.42 -6.34 12.75
N SER A 290 7.79 -5.24 12.10
CA SER A 290 6.86 -4.37 11.37
C SER A 290 6.21 -5.11 10.20
N GLN A 291 6.96 -5.92 9.48
CA GLN A 291 6.45 -6.76 8.40
C GLN A 291 5.50 -7.84 8.94
N ALA A 292 5.84 -8.52 10.03
CA ALA A 292 4.98 -9.51 10.66
C ALA A 292 3.66 -8.88 11.16
N ALA A 293 3.72 -7.69 11.74
CA ALA A 293 2.54 -6.94 12.16
C ALA A 293 1.66 -6.51 10.96
N MET A 294 2.26 -6.03 9.86
CA MET A 294 1.55 -5.72 8.63
C MET A 294 0.87 -6.97 8.05
N MET A 295 1.57 -8.10 8.02
CA MET A 295 0.98 -9.36 7.54
C MET A 295 -0.23 -9.77 8.36
N THR A 296 -0.15 -9.68 9.69
CA THR A 296 -1.22 -10.11 10.59
C THR A 296 -2.42 -9.16 10.57
N ASN A 297 -2.17 -7.85 10.57
CA ASN A 297 -3.23 -6.85 10.76
C ASN A 297 -3.87 -6.35 9.46
N CYS A 298 -3.16 -6.47 8.33
CA CYS A 298 -3.60 -5.93 7.05
C CYS A 298 -3.74 -7.02 5.97
N ILE A 299 -2.64 -7.70 5.64
CA ILE A 299 -2.58 -8.55 4.45
C ILE A 299 -3.39 -9.84 4.62
N ARG A 300 -3.20 -10.58 5.71
CA ARG A 300 -3.90 -11.85 5.95
C ARG A 300 -5.42 -11.68 6.03
N PRO A 301 -5.98 -10.70 6.76
CA PRO A 301 -7.43 -10.44 6.76
C PRO A 301 -7.97 -10.11 5.36
N LEU A 302 -7.23 -9.32 4.59
CA LEU A 302 -7.61 -8.96 3.23
C LEU A 302 -7.56 -10.18 2.29
N ALA A 303 -6.51 -10.98 2.37
CA ALA A 303 -6.36 -12.22 1.62
C ALA A 303 -7.46 -13.24 1.98
N ALA A 304 -7.79 -13.38 3.26
CA ALA A 304 -8.86 -14.26 3.73
C ALA A 304 -10.24 -13.83 3.19
N MET A 305 -10.52 -12.53 3.17
CA MET A 305 -11.77 -11.99 2.61
C MET A 305 -11.87 -12.27 1.10
N ILE A 306 -10.80 -12.03 0.34
CA ILE A 306 -10.75 -12.34 -1.10
C ILE A 306 -10.93 -13.84 -1.33
N SER A 307 -10.24 -14.67 -0.56
CA SER A 307 -10.33 -16.13 -0.65
C SER A 307 -11.75 -16.63 -0.37
N ALA A 308 -12.38 -16.13 0.66
CA ALA A 308 -13.74 -16.52 1.05
C ALA A 308 -14.77 -16.15 -0.03
N GLU A 309 -14.66 -14.92 -0.57
CA GLU A 309 -15.59 -14.48 -1.61
C GLU A 309 -15.41 -15.25 -2.91
N LEU A 310 -14.17 -15.49 -3.35
CA LEU A 310 -13.87 -16.31 -4.53
C LEU A 310 -14.37 -17.75 -4.36
N THR A 311 -14.12 -18.35 -3.19
CA THR A 311 -14.59 -19.72 -2.91
C THR A 311 -16.11 -19.78 -2.93
N GLY A 312 -16.79 -18.85 -2.26
CA GLY A 312 -18.25 -18.84 -2.19
C GLY A 312 -18.95 -18.55 -3.53
N LYS A 313 -18.26 -17.96 -4.51
CA LYS A 313 -18.80 -17.68 -5.85
C LYS A 313 -18.52 -18.77 -6.86
N LEU A 314 -17.37 -19.41 -6.78
CA LEU A 314 -16.91 -20.36 -7.79
C LEU A 314 -17.26 -21.81 -7.44
N PHE A 315 -17.56 -22.07 -6.17
CA PHE A 315 -17.91 -23.43 -5.72
C PHE A 315 -19.25 -23.45 -4.99
N THR A 316 -19.96 -24.53 -5.15
CA THR A 316 -21.16 -24.82 -4.36
C THR A 316 -20.79 -25.13 -2.91
N PRO A 317 -21.73 -24.98 -1.95
CA PRO A 317 -21.45 -25.33 -0.56
C PRO A 317 -20.99 -26.78 -0.37
N GLN A 318 -21.44 -27.70 -1.21
CA GLN A 318 -21.02 -29.11 -1.14
C GLN A 318 -19.57 -29.27 -1.61
N GLU A 319 -19.22 -28.70 -2.76
CA GLU A 319 -17.84 -28.73 -3.26
C GLU A 319 -16.86 -28.08 -2.28
N ALA A 320 -17.26 -26.96 -1.67
CA ALA A 320 -16.43 -26.32 -0.64
C ALA A 320 -16.25 -27.22 0.60
N ALA A 321 -17.29 -27.97 1.01
CA ALA A 321 -17.19 -28.95 2.09
C ALA A 321 -16.28 -30.14 1.72
N ASP A 322 -16.24 -30.52 0.46
CA ASP A 322 -15.37 -31.57 -0.08
C ASP A 322 -13.91 -31.10 -0.29
N GLY A 323 -13.61 -29.84 0.04
CA GLY A 323 -12.24 -29.28 0.02
C GLY A 323 -11.89 -28.52 -1.26
N CYS A 324 -12.90 -28.11 -2.06
CA CYS A 324 -12.70 -27.18 -3.17
C CYS A 324 -12.66 -25.76 -2.63
N CYS A 325 -11.57 -25.04 -2.85
CA CYS A 325 -11.43 -23.67 -2.37
C CYS A 325 -10.40 -22.88 -3.19
N ILE A 326 -10.46 -21.56 -3.05
CA ILE A 326 -9.41 -20.67 -3.54
C ILE A 326 -8.76 -19.99 -2.35
N THR A 327 -7.44 -20.03 -2.30
CA THR A 327 -6.65 -19.39 -1.26
C THR A 327 -5.66 -18.41 -1.86
N VAL A 328 -5.57 -17.23 -1.27
CA VAL A 328 -4.54 -16.24 -1.62
C VAL A 328 -3.29 -16.57 -0.83
N ASP A 329 -2.26 -17.05 -1.53
CA ASP A 329 -0.98 -17.38 -0.91
C ASP A 329 -0.15 -16.12 -0.69
N THR A 330 0.02 -15.77 0.58
CA THR A 330 0.78 -14.58 1.00
C THR A 330 2.25 -14.88 1.35
N SER A 331 2.71 -16.09 1.16
CA SER A 331 4.09 -16.51 1.50
C SER A 331 5.15 -15.73 0.69
N CYS A 332 4.83 -15.37 -0.56
CA CYS A 332 5.71 -14.57 -1.42
C CYS A 332 6.03 -13.16 -0.89
N ILE A 333 5.23 -12.64 0.07
CA ILE A 333 5.44 -11.30 0.64
C ILE A 333 6.59 -11.30 1.64
N LEU A 334 6.81 -12.43 2.32
CA LEU A 334 7.90 -12.57 3.26
C LEU A 334 9.19 -12.88 2.49
N HIS A 335 10.19 -12.02 2.67
CA HIS A 335 11.52 -12.34 2.15
C HIS A 335 12.22 -13.29 3.12
N HIS A 336 12.43 -14.51 2.66
CA HIS A 336 13.20 -15.51 3.38
C HIS A 336 14.65 -15.48 2.93
N ASP A 337 15.54 -15.14 3.85
CA ASP A 337 16.98 -15.35 3.66
C ASP A 337 17.32 -16.79 4.04
N LEU A 338 17.44 -17.65 3.04
CA LEU A 338 17.67 -19.07 3.22
C LEU A 338 18.92 -19.38 4.06
N ILE A 339 19.92 -18.51 3.99
CA ILE A 339 21.17 -18.69 4.77
C ILE A 339 20.90 -18.34 6.23
N ALA A 340 20.25 -17.19 6.48
CA ALA A 340 19.89 -16.77 7.83
C ALA A 340 18.85 -17.71 8.47
N ASP A 341 17.93 -18.24 7.69
CA ASP A 341 16.84 -19.11 8.15
C ASP A 341 17.25 -20.60 8.20
N SER A 342 18.46 -20.98 7.74
CA SER A 342 18.92 -22.37 7.60
C SER A 342 18.83 -23.19 8.90
N ALA A 343 19.18 -22.58 10.04
CA ALA A 343 19.05 -23.23 11.34
C ALA A 343 17.60 -23.50 11.75
N GLY A 344 16.66 -22.65 11.33
CA GLY A 344 15.23 -22.86 11.50
C GLY A 344 14.71 -23.97 10.61
N ILE A 345 15.14 -24.00 9.36
CA ILE A 345 14.79 -25.04 8.37
C ILE A 345 15.24 -26.41 8.85
N ASP A 346 16.48 -26.53 9.35
CA ASP A 346 17.01 -27.77 9.90
C ASP A 346 16.17 -28.30 11.10
N LYS A 347 15.77 -27.39 12.00
CA LYS A 347 14.89 -27.73 13.12
C LYS A 347 13.50 -28.17 12.65
N LEU A 348 12.91 -27.52 11.64
CA LEU A 348 11.62 -27.93 11.08
C LEU A 348 11.72 -29.33 10.45
N THR A 349 12.77 -29.59 9.67
CA THR A 349 13.03 -30.92 9.08
C THR A 349 13.17 -31.98 10.17
N GLY A 350 13.96 -31.69 11.23
CA GLY A 350 14.14 -32.58 12.36
C GLY A 350 12.86 -32.80 13.19
N SER A 351 11.89 -31.89 13.12
CA SER A 351 10.58 -31.99 13.79
C SER A 351 9.53 -32.75 12.96
N GLY A 352 9.91 -33.35 11.82
CA GLY A 352 9.02 -34.13 10.99
C GLY A 352 8.26 -33.34 9.92
N TRP A 353 8.67 -32.12 9.62
CA TRP A 353 8.19 -31.40 8.41
C TRP A 353 8.85 -31.98 7.17
N THR A 354 8.07 -32.17 6.11
CA THR A 354 8.62 -32.59 4.81
C THR A 354 9.33 -31.45 4.13
N ILE A 355 10.26 -31.75 3.24
CA ILE A 355 10.97 -30.75 2.45
C ILE A 355 9.96 -29.93 1.62
N ASN A 356 8.93 -30.56 1.07
CA ASN A 356 7.89 -29.89 0.30
C ASN A 356 7.00 -28.97 1.15
N GLU A 357 6.70 -29.33 2.39
CA GLU A 357 5.99 -28.43 3.32
C GLU A 357 6.82 -27.19 3.63
N ILE A 358 8.13 -27.37 3.85
CA ILE A 358 9.06 -26.26 4.10
C ILE A 358 9.22 -25.39 2.85
N ARG A 359 9.37 -25.97 1.65
CA ARG A 359 9.45 -25.23 0.38
C ARG A 359 8.21 -24.36 0.17
N ARG A 360 7.00 -24.91 0.43
CA ARG A 360 5.76 -24.15 0.35
C ARG A 360 5.70 -23.01 1.37
N ALA A 361 6.13 -23.27 2.61
CA ALA A 361 6.18 -22.22 3.65
C ALA A 361 7.14 -21.07 3.30
N LEU A 362 8.21 -21.38 2.55
CA LEU A 362 9.18 -20.39 2.03
C LEU A 362 8.74 -19.73 0.71
N GLY A 363 7.54 -20.03 0.21
CA GLY A 363 7.02 -19.48 -1.04
C GLY A 363 7.66 -20.06 -2.31
N THR A 364 8.32 -21.23 -2.21
CA THR A 364 8.89 -21.94 -3.36
C THR A 364 8.01 -23.11 -3.78
N HIS A 365 8.03 -23.45 -5.07
CA HIS A 365 7.26 -24.58 -5.58
C HIS A 365 7.74 -25.90 -4.94
N ALA A 366 6.77 -26.81 -4.71
CA ALA A 366 7.08 -28.18 -4.30
C ALA A 366 7.91 -28.87 -5.39
N SER A 367 8.77 -29.80 -4.98
CA SER A 367 9.49 -30.67 -5.89
C SER A 367 8.62 -31.88 -6.24
N ASP A 368 8.72 -32.34 -7.49
CA ASP A 368 8.06 -33.57 -7.93
C ASP A 368 8.78 -34.83 -7.41
N ASP A 369 9.94 -34.66 -6.78
CA ASP A 369 10.70 -35.77 -6.20
C ASP A 369 9.96 -36.38 -5.02
N PRO A 370 9.62 -37.69 -5.04
CA PRO A 370 8.95 -38.37 -3.95
C PRO A 370 9.68 -38.27 -2.61
N GLU A 371 11.01 -38.20 -2.60
CA GLU A 371 11.82 -38.08 -1.39
C GLU A 371 11.57 -36.75 -0.65
N CYS A 372 11.15 -35.71 -1.36
CA CYS A 372 10.77 -34.43 -0.77
C CYS A 372 9.47 -34.47 0.06
N ASN A 373 8.70 -35.55 -0.01
CA ASN A 373 7.50 -35.77 0.79
C ASN A 373 7.73 -36.74 1.97
N VAL A 374 8.96 -37.23 2.15
CA VAL A 374 9.32 -38.08 3.27
C VAL A 374 9.59 -37.23 4.52
N ARG A 375 9.12 -37.70 5.67
CA ARG A 375 9.37 -37.07 6.97
C ARG A 375 10.65 -37.60 7.55
N PHE A 376 11.57 -36.71 7.91
CA PHE A 376 12.81 -37.04 8.56
C PHE A 376 12.67 -36.76 10.05
N LEU A 377 13.00 -37.74 10.88
CA LEU A 377 13.11 -37.60 12.32
C LEU A 377 14.60 -37.72 12.70
N THR A 378 15.09 -36.79 13.47
CA THR A 378 16.44 -36.94 14.04
C THR A 378 16.41 -37.96 15.15
N LYS A 379 17.52 -38.70 15.36
CA LYS A 379 17.63 -39.68 16.45
C LYS A 379 17.36 -39.10 17.85
N ASN A 380 17.37 -37.78 17.99
CA ASN A 380 17.10 -37.09 19.24
C ASN A 380 15.59 -36.93 19.55
N TYR A 381 14.71 -37.27 18.61
CA TYR A 381 13.25 -37.21 18.77
C TYR A 381 12.67 -38.60 18.50
N GLY A 382 12.94 -39.56 19.36
CA GLY A 382 12.23 -40.82 19.37
C GLY A 382 10.85 -40.65 20.02
N THR A 383 9.89 -41.47 19.64
CA THR A 383 8.64 -41.60 20.40
C THR A 383 8.91 -42.20 21.76
N ILE A 384 8.02 -42.00 22.75
CA ILE A 384 8.12 -42.69 24.04
C ILE A 384 8.16 -44.21 23.83
N ALA A 385 7.49 -44.75 22.81
CA ALA A 385 7.54 -46.15 22.42
C ALA A 385 8.96 -46.58 21.98
N ASP A 386 9.59 -45.78 21.09
CA ASP A 386 10.95 -46.05 20.61
C ASP A 386 11.99 -45.97 21.75
N ALA A 387 11.77 -45.07 22.72
CA ALA A 387 12.65 -44.98 23.91
C ALA A 387 12.49 -46.18 24.87
N LEU A 388 11.28 -46.74 24.92
CA LEU A 388 11.00 -47.92 25.72
C LEU A 388 11.50 -49.20 25.02
N GLU A 389 11.36 -49.31 23.69
CA GLU A 389 11.89 -50.45 22.90
C GLU A 389 13.41 -50.39 22.78
N GLY A 390 14.03 -49.18 22.69
CA GLY A 390 15.49 -49.01 22.66
C GLY A 390 16.19 -49.30 23.99
N GLY A 391 15.45 -49.29 25.09
CA GLY A 391 15.96 -49.64 26.41
C GLY A 391 16.21 -51.15 26.62
N GLU A 392 15.54 -52.02 25.88
CA GLU A 392 15.75 -53.48 25.95
C GLU A 392 16.91 -53.98 25.08
N GLY A 393 17.29 -53.23 24.01
CA GLY A 393 18.38 -53.62 23.10
C GLY A 393 19.80 -53.33 23.61
N ASN A 394 19.98 -52.44 24.59
CA ASN A 394 21.30 -52.07 25.09
C ASN A 394 21.74 -52.92 26.33
N ALA A 395 20.83 -53.66 26.94
CA ALA A 395 21.17 -54.50 28.10
C ALA A 395 21.87 -55.83 27.73
N ASP A 396 21.68 -56.28 26.49
CA ASP A 396 22.30 -57.54 26.03
C ASP A 396 23.70 -57.37 25.43
N THR A 397 24.04 -56.16 24.96
CA THR A 397 25.37 -55.90 24.35
C THR A 397 26.45 -55.64 25.40
N GLU A 398 26.12 -55.11 26.59
CA GLU A 398 27.11 -54.96 27.70
C GLU A 398 27.43 -56.25 28.44
N ARG A 399 26.55 -57.27 28.32
CA ARG A 399 26.86 -58.59 28.95
C ARG A 399 27.82 -59.45 28.15
N LEU A 400 28.06 -59.12 26.86
CA LEU A 400 29.02 -59.91 26.04
C LEU A 400 30.43 -59.33 26.05
N GLU A 401 30.67 -58.12 26.52
CA GLU A 401 32.01 -57.54 26.60
C GLU A 401 32.72 -57.76 27.96
N HIS A 402 32.01 -58.17 29.01
CA HIS A 402 32.60 -58.45 30.30
C HIS A 402 32.89 -59.96 30.58
N GLY A 403 32.74 -60.81 29.54
CA GLY A 403 32.89 -62.27 29.68
C GLY A 403 34.22 -62.86 29.23
N VAL A 404 35.19 -62.07 28.75
CA VAL A 404 36.49 -62.59 28.31
C VAL A 404 37.65 -61.75 28.86
N SER A 405 37.87 -61.83 30.16
CA SER A 405 39.19 -61.51 30.73
C SER A 405 39.35 -62.23 32.08
N GLY A 406 39.75 -63.48 32.01
CA GLY A 406 40.07 -64.22 33.20
C GLY A 406 40.42 -65.68 32.92
N ALA A 407 41.56 -65.92 32.29
CA ALA A 407 42.35 -67.14 32.47
C ALA A 407 43.63 -67.09 31.61
N VAL A 408 44.70 -66.79 32.15
CA VAL A 408 46.04 -67.37 32.25
C VAL A 408 47.05 -66.30 32.65
#